data_e45243869352f6423a1d3b8de7f30405
#
_entry.id   e45243869352f6423a1d3b8de7f30405
#
_cell.length_a   1.000
_cell.length_b   1.000
_cell.length_c   1.000
_cell.angle_alpha   90.00
_cell.angle_beta   90.00
_cell.angle_gamma   90.00
#
_symmetry.space_group_name_H-M   'P 1'
#
loop_
_entity.id
_entity.type
_entity.pdbx_description
1 polymer ?
#
loop_
_entity_poly.entity_id
_entity_poly.type
_entity_poly.pdbx_seq_one_letter_code
_entity_poly.pdbx_strand_id
1 'polypeptide(L)'
;MASKPSERFVWAVDTLALDPADRVLEVGCGHGVAVWLVCERLTSGQITAIDRSQKMIEMARRRNREHIAGGRAVLKTAALEKADFGDERFDKVFAFNVAPFWHQPKEALGIVRPHLAPEGAIYLFWDARHTQPGRARDLADQLCERLRLAEFSVNQVLVKSLRPVPAVCVIGQA
;
A
#
# COMPACT_ATOMS: atom_id res chain seq x y z
N MET A 1 12.96 22.50 -4.98
CA MET A 1 13.59 21.29 -4.43
C MET A 1 12.50 20.40 -3.87
N ALA A 2 12.39 19.14 -4.32
CA ALA A 2 11.45 18.20 -3.72
C ALA A 2 11.91 17.90 -2.29
N SER A 3 11.02 18.05 -1.30
CA SER A 3 11.33 17.71 0.08
C SER A 3 11.66 16.21 0.18
N LYS A 4 12.67 15.87 1.02
CA LYS A 4 13.05 14.47 1.27
C LYS A 4 11.80 13.65 1.65
N PRO A 5 11.59 12.47 1.06
CA PRO A 5 10.46 11.61 1.41
C PRO A 5 10.45 11.30 2.91
N SER A 6 9.26 11.24 3.50
CA SER A 6 9.14 10.85 4.91
C SER A 6 9.66 9.43 5.12
N GLU A 7 10.39 9.21 6.21
CA GLU A 7 11.01 7.94 6.58
C GLU A 7 10.01 6.77 6.55
N ARG A 8 8.76 7.01 6.90
CA ARG A 8 7.70 5.98 6.88
C ARG A 8 7.42 5.43 5.48
N PHE A 9 7.44 6.29 4.44
CA PHE A 9 7.22 5.83 3.06
C PHE A 9 8.45 5.14 2.51
N VAL A 10 9.65 5.59 2.86
CA VAL A 10 10.90 4.90 2.52
C VAL A 10 10.89 3.50 3.12
N TRP A 11 10.61 3.37 4.42
CA TRP A 11 10.49 2.08 5.08
C TRP A 11 9.40 1.20 4.46
N ALA A 12 8.22 1.76 4.16
CA ALA A 12 7.16 0.98 3.54
C ALA A 12 7.59 0.38 2.20
N VAL A 13 8.20 1.19 1.33
CA VAL A 13 8.63 0.72 0.01
C VAL A 13 9.83 -0.23 0.11
N ASP A 14 10.75 -0.02 1.05
CA ASP A 14 11.84 -0.97 1.31
C ASP A 14 11.31 -2.33 1.80
N THR A 15 10.26 -2.32 2.63
CA THR A 15 9.59 -3.54 3.13
C THR A 15 8.93 -4.35 2.02
N LEU A 16 8.48 -3.73 0.93
CA LEU A 16 7.90 -4.45 -0.20
C LEU A 16 8.90 -5.40 -0.87
N ALA A 17 10.20 -5.20 -0.71
CA ALA A 17 11.26 -6.00 -1.35
C ALA A 17 10.99 -6.20 -2.86
N LEU A 18 10.84 -5.08 -3.57
CA LEU A 18 10.40 -5.05 -4.96
C LEU A 18 11.40 -5.69 -5.91
N ASP A 19 10.90 -6.56 -6.77
CA ASP A 19 11.60 -6.94 -7.98
C ASP A 19 11.39 -5.87 -9.07
N PRO A 20 12.39 -5.62 -9.95
CA PRO A 20 12.30 -4.58 -10.99
C PRO A 20 11.13 -4.75 -11.98
N ALA A 21 10.55 -5.95 -12.07
CA ALA A 21 9.45 -6.30 -12.96
C ALA A 21 8.09 -6.41 -12.26
N ASP A 22 8.04 -6.17 -10.93
CA ASP A 22 6.81 -6.32 -10.15
C ASP A 22 5.65 -5.46 -10.68
N ARG A 23 4.48 -6.03 -10.65
CA ARG A 23 3.20 -5.33 -10.78
C ARG A 23 2.69 -5.00 -9.39
N VAL A 24 2.59 -3.71 -9.11
CA VAL A 24 2.29 -3.21 -7.76
C VAL A 24 0.95 -2.49 -7.76
N LEU A 25 0.14 -2.70 -6.71
CA LEU A 25 -1.05 -1.90 -6.44
C LEU A 25 -0.87 -1.14 -5.13
N GLU A 26 -1.03 0.18 -5.18
CA GLU A 26 -1.19 1.01 -3.99
C GLU A 26 -2.64 1.44 -3.82
N VAL A 27 -3.25 1.09 -2.69
CA VAL A 27 -4.59 1.56 -2.30
C VAL A 27 -4.44 2.74 -1.35
N GLY A 28 -5.07 3.88 -1.70
CA GLY A 28 -5.00 5.10 -0.91
C GLY A 28 -3.66 5.83 -1.05
N CYS A 29 -3.24 6.08 -2.29
CA CYS A 29 -1.90 6.62 -2.59
C CYS A 29 -1.68 8.08 -2.16
N GLY A 30 -2.73 8.79 -1.75
CA GLY A 30 -2.66 10.18 -1.38
C GLY A 30 -2.00 11.03 -2.47
N HIS A 31 -0.99 11.82 -2.10
CA HIS A 31 -0.27 12.68 -3.05
C HIS A 31 0.93 12.00 -3.75
N GLY A 32 0.98 10.64 -3.73
CA GLY A 32 1.83 9.84 -4.60
C GLY A 32 3.32 9.79 -4.23
N VAL A 33 3.67 9.90 -2.94
CA VAL A 33 5.07 9.77 -2.49
C VAL A 33 5.57 8.34 -2.62
N ALA A 34 4.77 7.36 -2.16
CA ALA A 34 5.15 5.96 -2.28
C ALA A 34 5.15 5.50 -3.74
N VAL A 35 4.19 5.97 -4.57
CA VAL A 35 4.22 5.76 -6.02
C VAL A 35 5.57 6.15 -6.62
N TRP A 36 6.07 7.36 -6.30
CA TRP A 36 7.36 7.83 -6.79
C TRP A 36 8.49 6.91 -6.34
N LEU A 37 8.54 6.55 -5.06
CA LEU A 37 9.57 5.67 -4.49
C LEU A 37 9.56 4.27 -5.13
N VAL A 38 8.38 3.72 -5.42
CA VAL A 38 8.21 2.43 -6.11
C VAL A 38 8.74 2.54 -7.55
N CYS A 39 8.35 3.58 -8.29
CA CYS A 39 8.80 3.78 -9.68
C CYS A 39 10.32 3.93 -9.82
N GLU A 40 11.01 4.46 -8.80
CA GLU A 40 12.48 4.53 -8.78
C GLU A 40 13.15 3.16 -8.66
N ARG A 41 12.41 2.12 -8.26
CA ARG A 41 12.89 0.73 -8.12
C ARG A 41 12.46 -0.17 -9.27
N LEU A 42 11.36 0.18 -9.95
CA LEU A 42 10.86 -0.58 -11.09
C LEU A 42 11.61 -0.19 -12.38
N THR A 43 11.93 -1.17 -13.20
CA THR A 43 12.49 -0.96 -14.55
C THR A 43 11.54 -1.40 -15.65
N SER A 44 10.98 -2.60 -15.56
CA SER A 44 9.97 -3.15 -16.48
C SER A 44 8.61 -3.36 -15.83
N GLY A 45 8.53 -3.27 -14.50
CA GLY A 45 7.29 -3.35 -13.74
C GLY A 45 6.46 -2.07 -13.81
N GLN A 46 5.30 -2.12 -13.20
CA GLN A 46 4.35 -0.99 -13.17
C GLN A 46 3.63 -0.91 -11.84
N ILE A 47 3.38 0.30 -11.36
CA ILE A 47 2.47 0.55 -10.24
C ILE A 47 1.14 1.12 -10.73
N THR A 48 0.05 0.47 -10.34
CA THR A 48 -1.30 1.03 -10.36
C THR A 48 -1.59 1.61 -8.98
N ALA A 49 -2.07 2.84 -8.91
CA ALA A 49 -2.37 3.50 -7.65
C ALA A 49 -3.74 4.16 -7.68
N ILE A 50 -4.51 3.96 -6.62
CA ILE A 50 -5.84 4.54 -6.48
C ILE A 50 -5.93 5.42 -5.23
N ASP A 51 -6.74 6.46 -5.32
CA ASP A 51 -7.21 7.24 -4.18
C ASP A 51 -8.62 7.77 -4.47
N ARG A 52 -9.49 7.79 -3.46
CA ARG A 52 -10.86 8.31 -3.60
C ARG A 52 -10.92 9.81 -3.84
N SER A 53 -9.87 10.53 -3.45
CA SER A 53 -9.79 11.99 -3.55
C SER A 53 -9.20 12.40 -4.89
N GLN A 54 -10.02 13.03 -5.73
CA GLN A 54 -9.58 13.66 -6.98
C GLN A 54 -8.41 14.61 -6.76
N LYS A 55 -8.46 15.43 -5.70
CA LYS A 55 -7.39 16.37 -5.35
C LYS A 55 -6.07 15.65 -5.06
N MET A 56 -6.12 14.53 -4.35
CA MET A 56 -4.91 13.73 -4.07
C MET A 56 -4.33 13.15 -5.36
N ILE A 57 -5.16 12.60 -6.22
CA ILE A 57 -4.73 12.06 -7.52
C ILE A 57 -4.11 13.14 -8.42
N GLU A 58 -4.67 14.34 -8.45
CA GLU A 58 -4.06 15.46 -9.19
C GLU A 58 -2.67 15.82 -8.67
N MET A 59 -2.50 15.85 -7.34
CA MET A 59 -1.18 16.07 -6.72
C MET A 59 -0.22 14.92 -7.03
N ALA A 60 -0.70 13.68 -6.95
CA ALA A 60 0.08 12.48 -7.27
C ALA A 60 0.53 12.48 -8.75
N ARG A 61 -0.36 12.85 -9.68
CA ARG A 61 -0.03 12.97 -11.11
C ARG A 61 1.05 14.03 -11.37
N ARG A 62 0.96 15.18 -10.73
CA ARG A 62 1.99 16.23 -10.86
C ARG A 62 3.35 15.74 -10.38
N ARG A 63 3.38 15.02 -9.25
CA ARG A 63 4.61 14.44 -8.69
C ARG A 63 5.22 13.38 -9.58
N ASN A 64 4.39 12.52 -10.16
CA ASN A 64 4.80 11.32 -10.88
C ASN A 64 4.71 11.46 -12.41
N ARG A 65 4.67 12.68 -12.94
CA ARG A 65 4.43 12.94 -14.37
C ARG A 65 5.39 12.18 -15.30
N GLU A 66 6.67 12.09 -14.92
CA GLU A 66 7.69 11.40 -15.72
C GLU A 66 7.52 9.89 -15.69
N HIS A 67 7.15 9.34 -14.53
CA HIS A 67 6.86 7.91 -14.40
C HIS A 67 5.57 7.52 -15.14
N ILE A 68 4.56 8.40 -15.15
CA ILE A 68 3.32 8.20 -15.92
C ILE A 68 3.63 8.25 -17.43
N ALA A 69 4.38 9.26 -17.88
CA ALA A 69 4.78 9.38 -19.28
C ALA A 69 5.64 8.19 -19.75
N GLY A 70 6.47 7.63 -18.85
CA GLY A 70 7.27 6.44 -19.09
C GLY A 70 6.52 5.11 -18.90
N GLY A 71 5.21 5.14 -18.64
CA GLY A 71 4.38 3.93 -18.50
C GLY A 71 4.57 3.14 -17.21
N ARG A 72 5.38 3.63 -16.25
CA ARG A 72 5.65 2.94 -14.98
C ARG A 72 4.60 3.18 -13.90
N ALA A 73 3.77 4.21 -14.04
CA ALA A 73 2.71 4.52 -13.08
C ALA A 73 1.37 4.77 -13.78
N VAL A 74 0.32 4.18 -13.25
CA VAL A 74 -1.08 4.42 -13.61
C VAL A 74 -1.82 4.90 -12.36
N LEU A 75 -2.42 6.09 -12.42
CA LEU A 75 -3.16 6.66 -11.28
C LEU A 75 -4.63 6.84 -11.64
N LYS A 76 -5.52 6.29 -10.79
CA LYS A 76 -6.97 6.34 -10.99
C LYS A 76 -7.64 6.98 -9.78
N THR A 77 -8.60 7.88 -10.01
CA THR A 77 -9.48 8.37 -8.93
C THR A 77 -10.56 7.34 -8.71
N ALA A 78 -10.45 6.58 -7.65
CA ALA A 78 -11.44 5.57 -7.27
C ALA A 78 -11.35 5.26 -5.77
N ALA A 79 -12.48 5.06 -5.14
CA ALA A 79 -12.55 4.35 -3.86
C ALA A 79 -12.37 2.84 -4.13
N LEU A 80 -11.83 2.09 -3.18
CA LEU A 80 -11.50 0.67 -3.38
C LEU A 80 -12.72 -0.15 -3.85
N GLU A 81 -13.87 0.09 -3.24
CA GLU A 81 -15.13 -0.60 -3.53
C GLU A 81 -15.72 -0.29 -4.94
N LYS A 82 -15.17 0.71 -5.61
CA LYS A 82 -15.56 1.13 -6.97
C LYS A 82 -14.42 1.00 -7.99
N ALA A 83 -13.28 0.51 -7.54
CA ALA A 83 -12.12 0.34 -8.40
C ALA A 83 -12.33 -0.85 -9.35
N ASP A 84 -12.02 -0.62 -10.62
CA ASP A 84 -11.99 -1.65 -11.63
C ASP A 84 -10.54 -1.90 -12.04
N PHE A 85 -10.09 -3.12 -11.77
CA PHE A 85 -8.76 -3.60 -12.14
C PHE A 85 -8.80 -4.60 -13.31
N GLY A 86 -10.01 -4.93 -13.84
CA GLY A 86 -10.16 -5.92 -14.90
C GLY A 86 -9.51 -7.26 -14.49
N ASP A 87 -8.73 -7.83 -15.41
CA ASP A 87 -8.00 -9.09 -15.19
C ASP A 87 -6.59 -8.87 -14.62
N GLU A 88 -6.26 -7.64 -14.19
CA GLU A 88 -4.93 -7.34 -13.64
C GLU A 88 -4.64 -8.18 -12.40
N ARG A 89 -3.39 -8.68 -12.32
CA ARG A 89 -2.85 -9.35 -11.15
C ARG A 89 -1.62 -8.60 -10.68
N PHE A 90 -1.46 -8.52 -9.35
CA PHE A 90 -0.40 -7.77 -8.70
C PHE A 90 0.46 -8.70 -7.84
N ASP A 91 1.77 -8.55 -7.97
CA ASP A 91 2.75 -9.26 -7.14
C ASP A 91 2.78 -8.69 -5.73
N LYS A 92 2.60 -7.38 -5.62
CA LYS A 92 2.57 -6.65 -4.35
C LYS A 92 1.36 -5.73 -4.31
N VAL A 93 0.54 -5.88 -3.29
CA VAL A 93 -0.53 -4.92 -2.97
C VAL A 93 -0.20 -4.28 -1.63
N PHE A 94 -0.26 -2.96 -1.53
CA PHE A 94 -0.04 -2.31 -0.26
C PHE A 94 -0.98 -1.13 0.01
N ALA A 95 -1.15 -0.86 1.29
CA ALA A 95 -1.94 0.27 1.78
C ALA A 95 -1.31 0.83 3.05
N PHE A 96 -1.26 2.15 3.18
CA PHE A 96 -0.75 2.83 4.37
C PHE A 96 -1.85 3.70 5.01
N ASN A 97 -2.33 3.31 6.21
CA ASN A 97 -3.41 4.00 6.93
C ASN A 97 -4.72 4.11 6.14
N VAL A 98 -5.13 3.07 5.46
CA VAL A 98 -6.32 3.07 4.62
C VAL A 98 -7.50 2.48 5.37
N ALA A 99 -8.47 3.32 5.69
CA ALA A 99 -9.59 3.02 6.57
C ALA A 99 -10.43 1.76 6.22
N PRO A 100 -10.75 1.44 4.96
CA PRO A 100 -11.46 0.21 4.62
C PRO A 100 -10.80 -1.07 5.16
N PHE A 101 -9.48 -1.19 5.12
CA PHE A 101 -8.77 -2.36 5.67
C PHE A 101 -8.85 -2.45 7.20
N TRP A 102 -9.20 -1.36 7.85
CA TRP A 102 -9.39 -1.31 9.30
C TRP A 102 -10.83 -1.55 9.72
N HIS A 103 -11.79 -0.89 9.07
CA HIS A 103 -13.19 -0.89 9.47
C HIS A 103 -14.04 -1.95 8.77
N GLN A 104 -13.70 -2.31 7.54
CA GLN A 104 -14.42 -3.28 6.69
C GLN A 104 -13.43 -4.27 6.05
N PRO A 105 -12.62 -4.99 6.88
CA PRO A 105 -11.50 -5.78 6.37
C PRO A 105 -11.92 -6.90 5.42
N LYS A 106 -13.03 -7.60 5.68
CA LYS A 106 -13.51 -8.68 4.82
C LYS A 106 -13.86 -8.18 3.42
N GLU A 107 -14.55 -7.06 3.33
CA GLU A 107 -14.93 -6.46 2.05
C GLU A 107 -13.70 -5.93 1.32
N ALA A 108 -12.86 -5.14 2.00
CA ALA A 108 -11.67 -4.57 1.39
C ALA A 108 -10.67 -5.64 0.90
N LEU A 109 -10.42 -6.65 1.72
CA LEU A 109 -9.54 -7.76 1.37
C LEU A 109 -10.17 -8.69 0.32
N GLY A 110 -11.49 -8.87 0.34
CA GLY A 110 -12.23 -9.62 -0.66
C GLY A 110 -12.15 -9.00 -2.06
N ILE A 111 -12.08 -7.67 -2.15
CA ILE A 111 -11.87 -6.96 -3.43
C ILE A 111 -10.44 -7.18 -3.94
N VAL A 112 -9.45 -7.13 -3.06
CA VAL A 112 -8.04 -7.26 -3.44
C VAL A 112 -7.64 -8.70 -3.77
N ARG A 113 -8.18 -9.68 -3.04
CA ARG A 113 -7.78 -11.10 -3.13
C ARG A 113 -7.78 -11.65 -4.57
N PRO A 114 -8.84 -11.46 -5.41
CA PRO A 114 -8.84 -11.97 -6.78
C PRO A 114 -7.78 -11.32 -7.68
N HIS A 115 -7.21 -10.19 -7.27
CA HIS A 115 -6.20 -9.45 -8.01
C HIS A 115 -4.76 -9.71 -7.53
N LEU A 116 -4.54 -10.60 -6.56
CA LEU A 116 -3.20 -11.07 -6.22
C LEU A 116 -2.71 -12.08 -7.27
N ALA A 117 -1.45 -11.96 -7.65
CA ALA A 117 -0.74 -13.00 -8.39
C ALA A 117 -0.62 -14.27 -7.52
N PRO A 118 -0.34 -15.47 -8.07
CA PRO A 118 -0.26 -16.70 -7.30
C PRO A 118 0.69 -16.64 -6.09
N GLU A 119 1.83 -15.98 -6.22
CA GLU A 119 2.80 -15.74 -5.13
C GLU A 119 2.72 -14.33 -4.57
N GLY A 120 1.65 -13.60 -4.94
CA GLY A 120 1.46 -12.21 -4.55
C GLY A 120 1.14 -12.05 -3.07
N ALA A 121 1.51 -10.90 -2.51
CA ALA A 121 1.28 -10.59 -1.11
C ALA A 121 0.65 -9.21 -0.91
N ILE A 122 -0.13 -9.11 0.17
CA ILE A 122 -0.65 -7.84 0.66
C ILE A 122 0.16 -7.35 1.84
N TYR A 123 0.47 -6.06 1.86
CA TYR A 123 1.22 -5.35 2.89
C TYR A 123 0.35 -4.27 3.49
N LEU A 124 -0.12 -4.46 4.71
CA LEU A 124 -0.91 -3.47 5.43
C LEU A 124 -0.04 -2.70 6.40
N PHE A 125 0.23 -1.44 6.07
CA PHE A 125 0.96 -0.52 6.92
C PHE A 125 0.01 0.34 7.75
N TRP A 126 0.33 0.50 9.03
CA TRP A 126 -0.40 1.38 9.93
C TRP A 126 0.54 2.07 10.90
N ASP A 127 0.36 3.38 11.10
CA ASP A 127 1.10 4.10 12.13
C ASP A 127 0.23 4.40 13.36
N ALA A 128 0.90 4.53 14.50
CA ALA A 128 0.24 4.67 15.79
C ALA A 128 -0.21 6.10 16.12
N ARG A 129 -0.45 6.98 15.13
CA ARG A 129 -0.81 8.39 15.36
C ARG A 129 -2.07 8.59 16.18
N HIS A 130 -2.98 7.62 16.14
CA HIS A 130 -4.26 7.65 16.84
C HIS A 130 -4.32 6.63 17.97
N THR A 131 -3.20 6.02 18.35
CA THR A 131 -3.08 5.06 19.45
C THR A 131 -2.17 5.60 20.55
N GLN A 132 -2.35 5.10 21.79
CA GLN A 132 -1.46 5.48 22.90
C GLN A 132 -0.04 4.95 22.65
N PRO A 133 1.01 5.67 23.08
CA PRO A 133 2.40 5.19 23.03
C PRO A 133 2.52 3.81 23.68
N GLY A 134 3.23 2.88 23.01
CA GLY A 134 3.45 1.51 23.51
C GLY A 134 2.55 0.44 22.89
N ARG A 135 1.51 0.78 22.13
CA ARG A 135 0.53 -0.16 21.56
C ARG A 135 0.80 -0.60 20.12
N ALA A 136 2.03 -0.47 19.62
CA ALA A 136 2.35 -0.95 18.27
C ALA A 136 2.10 -2.45 18.11
N ARG A 137 2.32 -3.26 19.16
CA ARG A 137 2.01 -4.70 19.14
C ARG A 137 0.52 -4.96 19.08
N ASP A 138 -0.29 -4.29 19.90
CA ASP A 138 -1.75 -4.43 19.89
C ASP A 138 -2.32 -4.07 18.51
N LEU A 139 -1.73 -3.06 17.85
CA LEU A 139 -2.09 -2.64 16.52
C LEU A 139 -1.75 -3.72 15.47
N ALA A 140 -0.57 -4.33 15.60
CA ALA A 140 -0.17 -5.43 14.74
C ALA A 140 -1.08 -6.67 14.93
N ASP A 141 -1.40 -7.03 16.17
CA ASP A 141 -2.28 -8.15 16.48
C ASP A 141 -3.68 -7.95 15.88
N GLN A 142 -4.22 -6.75 15.98
CA GLN A 142 -5.51 -6.42 15.37
C GLN A 142 -5.48 -6.48 13.83
N LEU A 143 -4.38 -6.07 13.18
CA LEU A 143 -4.23 -6.22 11.73
C LEU A 143 -4.10 -7.70 11.33
N CYS A 144 -3.37 -8.50 12.10
CA CYS A 144 -3.29 -9.95 11.90
C CYS A 144 -4.66 -10.63 11.96
N GLU A 145 -5.47 -10.25 12.95
CA GLU A 145 -6.83 -10.78 13.09
C GLU A 145 -7.69 -10.43 11.86
N ARG A 146 -7.60 -9.20 11.36
CA ARG A 146 -8.33 -8.77 10.17
C ARG A 146 -7.97 -9.55 8.92
N LEU A 147 -6.69 -9.82 8.71
CA LEU A 147 -6.21 -10.66 7.61
C LEU A 147 -6.75 -12.10 7.73
N ARG A 148 -6.66 -12.69 8.92
CA ARG A 148 -7.17 -14.05 9.17
C ARG A 148 -8.68 -14.18 8.98
N LEU A 149 -9.46 -13.18 9.44
CA LEU A 149 -10.91 -13.12 9.23
C LEU A 149 -11.31 -13.04 7.75
N ALA A 150 -10.42 -12.57 6.89
CA ALA A 150 -10.58 -12.54 5.44
C ALA A 150 -9.86 -13.71 4.75
N GLU A 151 -9.51 -14.76 5.50
CA GLU A 151 -8.87 -15.99 5.01
C GLU A 151 -7.50 -15.79 4.35
N PHE A 152 -6.76 -14.76 4.80
CA PHE A 152 -5.36 -14.58 4.47
C PHE A 152 -4.47 -15.25 5.52
N SER A 153 -3.43 -15.93 5.07
CA SER A 153 -2.33 -16.36 5.93
C SER A 153 -1.45 -15.17 6.29
N VAL A 154 -1.09 -15.02 7.57
CA VAL A 154 -0.16 -13.98 8.01
C VAL A 154 1.26 -14.56 7.97
N ASN A 155 2.10 -14.00 7.11
CA ASN A 155 3.46 -14.51 6.91
C ASN A 155 4.48 -13.76 7.78
N GLN A 156 4.29 -12.46 7.97
CA GLN A 156 5.24 -11.64 8.71
C GLN A 156 4.57 -10.44 9.37
N VAL A 157 5.11 -10.06 10.52
CA VAL A 157 4.74 -8.86 11.27
C VAL A 157 6.00 -8.06 11.56
N LEU A 158 6.01 -6.80 11.15
CA LEU A 158 7.12 -5.89 11.33
C LEU A 158 6.67 -4.68 12.17
N VAL A 159 7.51 -4.29 13.12
CA VAL A 159 7.32 -3.05 13.90
C VAL A 159 8.55 -2.18 13.71
N LYS A 160 8.34 -0.95 13.30
CA LYS A 160 9.41 0.03 13.09
C LYS A 160 9.24 1.22 14.02
N SER A 161 10.28 1.50 14.79
CA SER A 161 10.36 2.74 15.57
C SER A 161 10.63 3.90 14.61
N LEU A 162 9.59 4.66 14.31
CA LEU A 162 9.65 5.88 13.50
C LEU A 162 9.31 7.09 14.36
N ARG A 163 9.71 8.27 13.91
CA ARG A 163 9.30 9.53 14.55
C ARG A 163 8.21 10.22 13.70
N PRO A 164 7.18 10.81 14.29
CA PRO A 164 6.92 10.94 15.74
C PRO A 164 6.31 9.69 16.39
N VAL A 165 5.88 8.69 15.63
CA VAL A 165 5.20 7.49 16.15
C VAL A 165 5.67 6.23 15.42
N PRO A 166 5.68 5.07 16.09
CA PRO A 166 6.01 3.81 15.47
C PRO A 166 4.98 3.43 14.40
N ALA A 167 5.39 2.60 13.46
CA ALA A 167 4.52 1.99 12.47
C ALA A 167 4.68 0.48 12.47
N VAL A 168 3.63 -0.21 12.03
CA VAL A 168 3.59 -1.65 11.86
C VAL A 168 3.32 -1.99 10.40
N CYS A 169 3.80 -3.15 9.97
CA CYS A 169 3.40 -3.78 8.72
C CYS A 169 3.02 -5.22 9.00
N VAL A 170 1.87 -5.64 8.49
CA VAL A 170 1.47 -7.05 8.48
C VAL A 170 1.41 -7.50 7.03
N ILE A 171 2.10 -8.61 6.74
CA ILE A 171 2.20 -9.19 5.41
C ILE A 171 1.37 -10.46 5.38
N GLY A 172 0.46 -10.55 4.39
CA GLY A 172 -0.39 -11.71 4.19
C GLY A 172 -0.40 -12.21 2.75
N GLN A 173 -0.73 -13.48 2.59
CA GLN A 173 -0.96 -14.15 1.30
C GLN A 173 -2.35 -14.78 1.28
N ALA A 174 -2.96 -14.85 0.09
CA ALA A 174 -4.31 -15.37 -0.12
C ALA A 174 -4.37 -16.90 -0.15
#